data_bc60bf1d45d3395c24b99cb50889ac52
#
_entry.id   bc60bf1d45d3395c24b99cb50889ac52
#
_cell.length_a   1.000
_cell.length_b   1.000
_cell.length_c   1.000
_cell.angle_alpha   90.00
_cell.angle_beta   90.00
_cell.angle_gamma   90.00
#
_symmetry.space_group_name_H-M   'P 1'
#
loop_
_entity.id
_entity.type
_entity.pdbx_description
1 polymer ?
#
loop_
_entity_poly.entity_id
_entity_poly.type
_entity_poly.pdbx_seq_one_letter_code
_entity_poly.pdbx_strand_id
1 'polypeptide(L)'
;MRKFSLLILISFLTISNVSANSELEAFDKWLIENGHTQYLEINKNFEECKNCSTWDAGPRCFEENGKPKKQCVLDGDQSYGESGYKWAGNRKYKNNLDIKIYTDRGTEIPEKARPNDDTLLFYAHDYIDDYKNNKRFLISPSINPFKFESDLIEDRDVKKEITRKKSPLLSYLLFEDDKIIIDEITPKDKFGIVFQNDTQWVSHSIGKSFVSYITGHAICGGYIESVDSQLNDWGAIKNTLYEEQKLIDILNMSSGDQNHVTERDGLKKSGRWFNSHSIKSFAENELRGTKKSSKQYNYHGLNTNIIFNYVIHKTGDDFKNLMNNIFQDKARIEDEVWFVYIGNSLDARYTFFLTRYDYLRVAKAIMDDWKNDTCVGKYLKTIYERKINKNRKEYKTTQIGRYTKSYGGQFHLNLVSGKDRNIIGMDGYGGQQIVIDLDNSKIIVINSVHYGYDWNKIVHKKLKQK
;
A
#
# COMPACT_ATOMS: atom_id res chain seq x y z
N MET A 1 -4.60 14.56 -60.25
CA MET A 1 -5.39 15.61 -59.54
C MET A 1 -6.02 15.03 -58.32
N ARG A 2 -5.92 15.75 -57.25
CA ARG A 2 -6.41 15.66 -55.87
C ARG A 2 -5.40 15.02 -54.89
N LYS A 3 -4.69 15.96 -54.30
CA LYS A 3 -4.02 15.83 -53.00
C LYS A 3 -5.12 15.70 -51.95
N PHE A 4 -5.08 14.67 -51.13
CA PHE A 4 -5.79 14.65 -49.87
C PHE A 4 -4.79 14.69 -48.74
N SER A 5 -4.90 15.70 -47.96
CA SER A 5 -4.07 16.09 -46.86
C SER A 5 -4.10 15.03 -45.73
N LEU A 6 -2.93 14.64 -45.31
CA LEU A 6 -2.71 13.91 -44.06
C LEU A 6 -2.57 14.95 -42.94
N LEU A 7 -3.66 15.24 -42.30
CA LEU A 7 -3.70 16.05 -41.05
C LEU A 7 -4.71 15.38 -40.15
N ILE A 8 -4.28 14.58 -39.22
CA ILE A 8 -4.88 14.17 -37.93
C ILE A 8 -4.00 13.05 -37.39
N LEU A 9 -3.12 13.33 -36.47
CA LEU A 9 -2.72 12.49 -35.34
C LEU A 9 -1.56 13.16 -34.58
N ILE A 10 -1.81 14.25 -33.93
CA ILE A 10 -0.99 14.73 -32.80
C ILE A 10 -1.98 15.33 -31.81
N SER A 11 -2.56 14.54 -30.97
CA SER A 11 -3.19 14.98 -29.72
C SER A 11 -3.65 13.78 -28.89
N PHE A 12 -2.71 13.03 -28.32
CA PHE A 12 -3.00 12.11 -27.21
C PHE A 12 -1.69 11.75 -26.48
N LEU A 13 -1.05 12.73 -25.90
CA LEU A 13 0.11 12.47 -25.00
C LEU A 13 0.31 13.57 -23.93
N THR A 14 -0.75 14.14 -23.39
CA THR A 14 -0.60 15.15 -22.31
C THR A 14 -1.72 15.11 -21.26
N ILE A 15 -2.29 13.97 -20.91
CA ILE A 15 -3.38 13.95 -19.92
C ILE A 15 -2.97 13.31 -18.57
N SER A 16 -1.84 12.64 -18.44
CA SER A 16 -1.49 11.94 -17.20
C SER A 16 -0.76 12.76 -16.11
N ASN A 17 -0.38 14.00 -16.39
CA ASN A 17 0.27 14.86 -15.37
C ASN A 17 -0.66 15.90 -14.74
N VAL A 18 -1.91 15.97 -15.16
CA VAL A 18 -2.82 17.04 -14.74
C VAL A 18 -3.54 16.74 -13.43
N SER A 19 -3.77 15.47 -13.09
CA SER A 19 -4.60 15.16 -11.93
C SER A 19 -3.90 15.40 -10.59
N ALA A 20 -2.68 14.91 -10.40
CA ALA A 20 -1.97 15.04 -9.14
C ALA A 20 -1.60 16.50 -8.78
N ASN A 21 -1.25 17.31 -9.78
CA ASN A 21 -1.01 18.75 -9.56
C ASN A 21 -2.32 19.49 -9.23
N SER A 22 -3.43 19.13 -9.87
CA SER A 22 -4.72 19.77 -9.59
C SER A 22 -5.27 19.42 -8.21
N GLU A 23 -5.04 18.19 -7.74
CA GLU A 23 -5.43 17.77 -6.40
C GLU A 23 -4.58 18.48 -5.33
N LEU A 24 -3.28 18.59 -5.56
CA LEU A 24 -2.38 19.30 -4.66
C LEU A 24 -2.71 20.80 -4.60
N GLU A 25 -2.93 21.45 -5.73
CA GLU A 25 -3.37 22.85 -5.80
C GLU A 25 -4.72 23.07 -5.10
N ALA A 26 -5.66 22.14 -5.28
CA ALA A 26 -6.96 22.20 -4.62
C ALA A 26 -6.81 22.03 -3.11
N PHE A 27 -5.91 21.17 -2.67
CA PHE A 27 -5.63 20.97 -1.25
C PHE A 27 -4.93 22.17 -0.63
N ASP A 28 -3.94 22.74 -1.28
CA ASP A 28 -3.27 23.96 -0.83
C ASP A 28 -4.26 25.14 -0.73
N LYS A 29 -5.14 25.29 -1.71
CA LYS A 29 -6.20 26.27 -1.66
C LYS A 29 -7.14 26.05 -0.46
N TRP A 30 -7.55 24.81 -0.24
CA TRP A 30 -8.37 24.45 0.90
C TRP A 30 -7.66 24.74 2.23
N LEU A 31 -6.35 24.48 2.36
CA LEU A 31 -5.55 24.83 3.54
C LEU A 31 -5.58 26.33 3.81
N ILE A 32 -5.42 27.16 2.78
CA ILE A 32 -5.46 28.62 2.88
C ILE A 32 -6.84 29.09 3.37
N GLU A 33 -7.91 28.61 2.72
CA GLU A 33 -9.29 28.99 3.00
C GLU A 33 -9.73 28.61 4.43
N ASN A 34 -9.14 27.56 5.00
CA ASN A 34 -9.47 27.06 6.34
C ASN A 34 -8.45 27.49 7.43
N GLY A 35 -7.53 28.38 7.11
CA GLY A 35 -6.59 28.94 8.07
C GLY A 35 -5.44 28.00 8.50
N HIS A 36 -5.15 26.97 7.70
CA HIS A 36 -4.08 26.00 7.96
C HIS A 36 -2.78 26.32 7.21
N THR A 37 -2.45 27.61 7.10
CA THR A 37 -1.28 28.10 6.33
C THR A 37 0.07 27.63 6.85
N GLN A 38 0.16 27.25 8.14
CA GLN A 38 1.36 26.64 8.72
C GLN A 38 1.82 25.39 7.95
N TYR A 39 0.91 24.73 7.27
CA TYR A 39 1.18 23.54 6.48
C TYR A 39 1.91 23.83 5.18
N LEU A 40 1.59 24.96 4.55
CA LEU A 40 2.29 25.46 3.38
C LEU A 40 3.74 25.86 3.70
N GLU A 41 3.98 26.37 4.91
CA GLU A 41 5.34 26.69 5.36
C GLU A 41 6.19 25.43 5.58
N ILE A 42 5.57 24.32 5.97
CA ILE A 42 6.26 23.02 6.09
C ILE A 42 6.80 22.60 4.73
N ASN A 43 5.99 22.70 3.68
CA ASN A 43 6.41 22.38 2.33
C ASN A 43 7.57 23.25 1.81
N LYS A 44 7.56 24.55 2.09
CA LYS A 44 8.67 25.43 1.73
C LYS A 44 9.97 25.00 2.41
N ASN A 45 9.91 24.69 3.71
CA ASN A 45 11.06 24.19 4.44
C ASN A 45 11.59 22.85 3.88
N PHE A 46 10.69 22.02 3.36
CA PHE A 46 11.01 20.76 2.73
C PHE A 46 11.71 20.94 1.37
N GLU A 47 11.33 21.93 0.57
CA GLU A 47 12.01 22.26 -0.67
C GLU A 47 13.43 22.80 -0.44
N GLU A 48 13.66 23.51 0.66
CA GLU A 48 14.98 24.00 1.02
C GLU A 48 15.94 22.88 1.45
N CYS A 49 15.42 21.79 1.96
CA CYS A 49 16.20 20.60 2.31
C CYS A 49 16.18 19.53 1.21
N LYS A 50 16.23 19.93 -0.06
CA LYS A 50 16.18 19.03 -1.26
C LYS A 50 17.16 17.86 -1.24
N ASN A 51 18.21 17.94 -0.45
CA ASN A 51 19.23 16.90 -0.31
C ASN A 51 19.09 16.06 0.97
N CYS A 52 18.11 16.36 1.80
CA CYS A 52 17.79 15.59 3.00
C CYS A 52 16.71 14.59 2.69
N SER A 53 16.96 13.69 1.75
CA SER A 53 16.02 12.60 1.54
C SER A 53 16.15 11.60 2.68
N THR A 54 15.07 11.24 3.19
CA THR A 54 14.80 10.49 4.39
C THR A 54 15.48 9.16 4.54
N TRP A 55 15.47 8.43 3.48
CA TRP A 55 16.06 7.10 3.45
C TRP A 55 17.59 7.15 3.25
N ASP A 56 18.08 8.31 2.79
CA ASP A 56 19.50 8.61 2.59
C ASP A 56 20.03 9.69 3.55
N ALA A 57 19.31 9.96 4.59
CA ALA A 57 19.53 11.10 5.45
C ALA A 57 20.90 11.14 6.15
N GLY A 58 21.56 10.05 6.34
CA GLY A 58 22.84 9.95 7.02
C GLY A 58 23.74 11.21 6.92
N PRO A 59 24.79 11.22 6.10
CA PRO A 59 25.81 12.28 6.14
C PRO A 59 25.34 13.66 5.70
N ARG A 60 24.27 13.76 4.90
CA ARG A 60 23.83 15.03 4.34
C ARG A 60 23.12 15.94 5.33
N CYS A 61 22.49 15.35 6.32
CA CYS A 61 21.78 16.08 7.34
C CYS A 61 22.58 16.28 8.61
N PHE A 62 23.84 15.93 8.60
CA PHE A 62 24.75 16.16 9.72
C PHE A 62 25.88 17.10 9.30
N GLU A 63 26.32 17.92 10.23
CA GLU A 63 27.57 18.65 10.10
C GLU A 63 28.76 17.69 10.20
N GLU A 64 29.94 18.11 9.76
CA GLU A 64 31.17 17.30 9.85
C GLU A 64 31.48 16.83 11.27
N ASN A 65 31.04 17.58 12.28
CA ASN A 65 31.19 17.23 13.70
C ASN A 65 30.13 16.26 14.21
N GLY A 66 29.27 15.73 13.34
CA GLY A 66 28.22 14.78 13.66
C GLY A 66 26.96 15.39 14.27
N LYS A 67 26.86 16.73 14.37
CA LYS A 67 25.63 17.38 14.82
C LYS A 67 24.61 17.46 13.69
N PRO A 68 23.33 17.20 13.98
CA PRO A 68 22.29 17.34 12.97
C PRO A 68 22.14 18.80 12.52
N LYS A 69 22.06 19.04 11.25
CA LYS A 69 21.69 20.35 10.72
C LYS A 69 20.29 20.70 11.18
N LYS A 70 20.09 21.97 11.54
CA LYS A 70 18.79 22.45 12.07
C LYS A 70 17.60 22.08 11.20
N GLN A 71 17.76 22.15 9.89
CA GLN A 71 16.75 21.81 8.91
C GLN A 71 16.33 20.33 9.02
N CYS A 72 17.31 19.44 9.00
CA CYS A 72 17.05 18.00 9.05
C CYS A 72 16.50 17.53 10.41
N VAL A 73 16.75 18.28 11.47
CA VAL A 73 16.09 18.06 12.77
C VAL A 73 14.59 18.33 12.68
N LEU A 74 14.21 19.38 11.95
CA LEU A 74 12.80 19.68 11.69
C LEU A 74 12.14 18.63 10.81
N ASP A 75 12.89 18.03 9.92
CA ASP A 75 12.42 17.00 8.97
C ASP A 75 12.43 15.59 9.58
N GLY A 76 12.75 15.45 10.85
CA GLY A 76 12.75 14.16 11.53
C GLY A 76 13.94 13.25 11.24
N ASP A 77 14.94 13.72 10.52
CA ASP A 77 16.09 12.94 10.13
C ASP A 77 16.90 12.36 11.29
N GLN A 78 16.87 13.01 12.42
CA GLN A 78 17.39 12.42 13.65
C GLN A 78 16.70 11.11 14.01
N SER A 79 15.51 10.91 13.47
CA SER A 79 14.77 9.68 13.71
C SER A 79 15.43 8.47 13.07
N TYR A 80 16.32 8.64 12.13
CA TYR A 80 17.08 7.57 11.48
C TYR A 80 18.46 7.33 12.06
N GLY A 81 18.94 8.16 12.96
CA GLY A 81 20.05 7.84 13.81
C GLY A 81 19.76 6.66 14.73
N GLU A 82 20.68 6.21 15.53
CA GLU A 82 20.52 5.07 16.46
C GLU A 82 19.33 5.21 17.41
N SER A 83 18.89 6.43 17.67
CA SER A 83 17.70 6.75 18.49
C SER A 83 16.62 7.50 17.73
N GLY A 84 16.78 7.72 16.44
CA GLY A 84 16.07 8.75 15.72
C GLY A 84 14.57 8.53 15.66
N TYR A 85 14.13 7.38 15.24
CA TYR A 85 12.70 7.04 15.20
C TYR A 85 12.04 7.12 16.59
N LYS A 86 12.73 6.60 17.61
CA LYS A 86 12.31 6.73 18.99
C LYS A 86 12.30 8.20 19.45
N TRP A 87 13.27 8.95 18.97
CA TRP A 87 13.39 10.37 19.31
C TRP A 87 12.21 11.17 18.77
N ALA A 88 11.90 11.05 17.50
CA ALA A 88 10.74 11.70 16.89
C ALA A 88 9.45 11.28 17.61
N GLY A 89 9.20 9.97 17.69
CA GLY A 89 7.98 9.43 18.28
C GLY A 89 7.77 9.76 19.76
N ASN A 90 8.82 9.77 20.54
CA ASN A 90 8.70 9.93 21.99
C ASN A 90 8.82 11.36 22.49
N ARG A 91 9.54 12.24 21.81
CA ARG A 91 9.84 13.58 22.32
C ARG A 91 8.88 14.64 21.84
N LYS A 92 8.44 14.52 20.62
CA LYS A 92 7.87 15.66 19.92
C LYS A 92 6.39 15.53 19.62
N TYR A 93 5.89 14.35 19.72
CA TYR A 93 4.50 14.06 19.38
C TYR A 93 3.47 14.85 20.21
N LYS A 94 3.88 15.57 21.22
CA LYS A 94 2.99 16.33 22.10
C LYS A 94 2.74 17.78 21.66
N ASN A 95 3.47 18.28 20.68
CA ASN A 95 3.43 19.69 20.26
C ASN A 95 3.06 19.82 18.79
N ASN A 96 2.33 20.86 18.43
CA ASN A 96 1.98 21.16 17.05
C ASN A 96 3.21 21.41 16.15
N LEU A 97 4.31 21.85 16.73
CA LEU A 97 5.59 22.01 16.03
C LEU A 97 6.21 20.67 15.63
N ASP A 98 5.76 19.59 16.24
CA ASP A 98 6.33 18.27 15.99
C ASP A 98 5.94 17.69 14.65
N ILE A 99 4.92 18.24 14.03
CA ILE A 99 4.57 17.86 12.67
C ILE A 99 5.75 18.09 11.72
N LYS A 100 6.54 19.13 11.92
CA LYS A 100 7.75 19.40 11.13
C LYS A 100 8.81 18.30 11.23
N ILE A 101 8.77 17.49 12.28
CA ILE A 101 9.67 16.36 12.48
C ILE A 101 9.20 15.18 11.64
N TYR A 102 7.94 15.15 11.30
CA TYR A 102 7.32 14.12 10.49
C TYR A 102 7.19 14.50 9.02
N THR A 103 7.67 15.66 8.61
CA THR A 103 7.70 16.06 7.20
C THR A 103 8.73 15.29 6.43
N ASP A 104 9.68 14.70 7.13
CA ASP A 104 10.63 13.84 6.50
C ASP A 104 9.99 12.50 6.16
N ARG A 105 10.15 12.11 4.92
CA ARG A 105 9.64 10.86 4.41
C ARG A 105 10.22 9.67 5.13
N GLY A 106 9.39 8.83 5.63
CA GLY A 106 9.77 7.66 6.36
C GLY A 106 9.84 7.88 7.86
N THR A 107 9.52 9.07 8.34
CA THR A 107 9.21 9.25 9.74
C THR A 107 7.75 8.94 9.94
N GLU A 108 7.48 7.85 10.61
CA GLU A 108 6.11 7.44 10.90
C GLU A 108 5.61 8.15 12.15
N ILE A 109 4.39 8.66 12.13
CA ILE A 109 3.71 9.03 13.36
C ILE A 109 3.51 7.74 14.17
N PRO A 110 3.85 7.74 15.46
CA PRO A 110 3.66 6.54 16.28
C PRO A 110 2.23 6.05 16.19
N GLU A 111 2.05 4.77 15.93
CA GLU A 111 0.74 4.12 15.77
C GLU A 111 -0.22 4.34 16.94
N LYS A 112 0.29 4.67 18.09
CA LYS A 112 -0.49 4.98 19.30
C LYS A 112 -0.89 6.44 19.39
N ALA A 113 -0.44 7.25 18.47
CA ALA A 113 -0.78 8.64 18.42
C ALA A 113 -2.28 8.80 18.20
N ARG A 114 -2.88 9.75 18.87
CA ARG A 114 -4.27 10.13 18.58
C ARG A 114 -4.25 11.14 17.44
N PRO A 115 -5.05 10.94 16.39
CA PRO A 115 -5.19 11.92 15.32
C PRO A 115 -5.57 13.29 15.89
N ASN A 116 -4.88 14.32 15.43
CA ASN A 116 -5.22 15.71 15.66
C ASN A 116 -5.27 16.44 14.31
N ASP A 117 -5.70 17.70 14.30
CA ASP A 117 -5.88 18.43 13.04
C ASP A 117 -4.56 18.52 12.25
N ASP A 118 -3.44 18.78 12.91
CA ASP A 118 -2.13 18.91 12.25
C ASP A 118 -1.64 17.60 11.66
N THR A 119 -1.75 16.49 12.40
CA THR A 119 -1.32 15.19 11.89
C THR A 119 -2.19 14.69 10.76
N LEU A 120 -3.48 14.96 10.77
CA LEU A 120 -4.39 14.61 9.68
C LEU A 120 -4.09 15.42 8.42
N LEU A 121 -3.83 16.72 8.56
CA LEU A 121 -3.46 17.58 7.44
C LEU A 121 -2.13 17.15 6.82
N PHE A 122 -1.14 16.84 7.66
CA PHE A 122 0.14 16.33 7.19
C PHE A 122 -0.03 15.05 6.36
N TYR A 123 -0.73 14.06 6.90
CA TYR A 123 -0.91 12.81 6.18
C TYR A 123 -1.75 12.94 4.92
N ALA A 124 -2.76 13.82 4.92
CA ALA A 124 -3.54 14.07 3.73
C ALA A 124 -2.67 14.67 2.62
N HIS A 125 -1.79 15.60 2.96
CA HIS A 125 -0.85 16.20 2.03
C HIS A 125 0.20 15.20 1.53
N ASP A 126 0.86 14.49 2.43
CA ASP A 126 1.85 13.45 2.11
C ASP A 126 1.26 12.37 1.19
N TYR A 127 0.01 11.99 1.43
CA TYR A 127 -0.73 11.05 0.62
C TYR A 127 -0.87 11.48 -0.85
N ILE A 128 -1.05 12.77 -1.09
CA ILE A 128 -1.22 13.34 -2.44
C ILE A 128 0.14 13.53 -3.11
N ASP A 129 1.15 13.99 -2.37
CA ASP A 129 2.45 14.41 -2.90
C ASP A 129 3.47 13.28 -3.10
N ASP A 130 3.45 12.25 -2.25
CA ASP A 130 4.54 11.26 -2.11
C ASP A 130 4.90 10.53 -3.42
N TYR A 131 3.97 10.35 -4.33
CA TYR A 131 4.18 9.53 -5.54
C TYR A 131 4.09 10.29 -6.87
N LYS A 132 3.98 11.61 -6.87
CA LYS A 132 3.78 12.41 -8.10
C LYS A 132 4.87 12.25 -9.14
N ASN A 133 6.11 12.05 -8.71
CA ASN A 133 7.29 11.98 -9.58
C ASN A 133 7.74 10.57 -9.94
N ASN A 134 7.02 9.53 -9.51
CA ASN A 134 7.40 8.14 -9.76
C ASN A 134 7.01 7.68 -11.17
N LYS A 135 7.80 6.75 -11.72
CA LYS A 135 7.43 6.06 -12.96
C LYS A 135 6.25 5.13 -12.70
N ARG A 136 5.29 5.11 -13.61
CA ARG A 136 4.01 4.41 -13.48
C ARG A 136 3.84 3.36 -14.58
N PHE A 137 3.50 2.15 -14.18
CA PHE A 137 2.96 1.15 -15.09
C PHE A 137 1.45 1.28 -15.07
N LEU A 138 0.88 1.63 -16.23
CA LEU A 138 -0.54 1.95 -16.35
C LEU A 138 -1.32 0.75 -16.86
N ILE A 139 -2.47 0.50 -16.26
CA ILE A 139 -3.46 -0.51 -16.65
C ILE A 139 -4.74 0.24 -16.96
N SER A 140 -5.13 0.21 -18.23
CA SER A 140 -6.33 0.92 -18.70
C SER A 140 -7.61 0.33 -18.10
N PRO A 141 -8.67 1.12 -18.00
CA PRO A 141 -9.99 0.64 -17.60
C PRO A 141 -10.48 -0.54 -18.46
N SER A 142 -11.36 -1.34 -17.90
CA SER A 142 -12.10 -2.35 -18.64
C SER A 142 -13.02 -1.68 -19.68
N ILE A 143 -13.17 -2.29 -20.85
CA ILE A 143 -14.17 -1.86 -21.84
C ILE A 143 -15.61 -2.11 -21.34
N ASN A 144 -15.77 -2.99 -20.35
CA ASN A 144 -17.04 -3.34 -19.72
C ASN A 144 -16.90 -3.38 -18.19
N PRO A 145 -16.76 -2.23 -17.52
CA PRO A 145 -16.55 -2.17 -16.08
C PRO A 145 -17.69 -2.84 -15.30
N PHE A 146 -17.34 -3.47 -14.19
CA PHE A 146 -18.36 -4.03 -13.30
C PHE A 146 -19.13 -2.89 -12.63
N LYS A 147 -20.44 -2.85 -12.82
CA LYS A 147 -21.33 -1.88 -12.18
C LYS A 147 -21.97 -2.51 -10.96
N PHE A 148 -21.78 -1.87 -9.83
CA PHE A 148 -22.40 -2.30 -8.57
C PHE A 148 -23.85 -1.86 -8.52
N GLU A 149 -24.73 -2.76 -8.11
CA GLU A 149 -26.02 -2.38 -7.59
C GLU A 149 -25.88 -1.82 -6.18
N SER A 150 -26.80 -0.96 -5.77
CA SER A 150 -26.80 -0.35 -4.46
C SER A 150 -28.15 -0.53 -3.78
N ASP A 151 -28.11 -0.82 -2.47
CA ASP A 151 -29.27 -0.84 -1.57
C ASP A 151 -28.86 -0.10 -0.30
N LEU A 152 -28.73 1.22 -0.45
CA LEU A 152 -28.05 2.04 0.54
C LEU A 152 -28.87 2.21 1.81
N ILE A 153 -28.24 1.93 2.93
CA ILE A 153 -28.77 2.25 4.26
C ILE A 153 -27.89 3.30 4.93
N GLU A 154 -28.48 4.14 5.74
CA GLU A 154 -27.75 5.02 6.63
C GLU A 154 -27.25 4.24 7.85
N ASP A 155 -25.91 4.13 7.99
CA ASP A 155 -25.30 3.54 9.15
C ASP A 155 -24.80 4.61 10.12
N ARG A 156 -25.41 4.69 11.28
CA ARG A 156 -25.12 5.71 12.29
C ARG A 156 -23.67 5.68 12.78
N ASP A 157 -23.09 4.49 12.96
CA ASP A 157 -21.72 4.36 13.47
C ASP A 157 -20.69 4.81 12.41
N VAL A 158 -20.90 4.41 11.15
CA VAL A 158 -20.05 4.84 10.03
C VAL A 158 -20.20 6.34 9.77
N LYS A 159 -21.44 6.83 9.71
CA LYS A 159 -21.72 8.27 9.49
C LYS A 159 -21.08 9.13 10.56
N LYS A 160 -21.25 8.77 11.82
CA LYS A 160 -20.63 9.46 12.95
C LYS A 160 -19.11 9.45 12.84
N GLU A 161 -18.51 8.33 12.42
CA GLU A 161 -17.06 8.23 12.32
C GLU A 161 -16.52 9.09 11.18
N ILE A 162 -17.12 9.02 9.98
CA ILE A 162 -16.61 9.74 8.82
C ILE A 162 -16.79 11.26 8.93
N THR A 163 -17.84 11.73 9.60
CA THR A 163 -18.11 13.15 9.81
C THR A 163 -17.38 13.74 11.01
N ARG A 164 -16.84 12.92 11.91
CA ARG A 164 -16.12 13.40 13.11
C ARG A 164 -14.86 14.17 12.70
N LYS A 165 -14.72 15.42 13.14
CA LYS A 165 -13.64 16.34 12.74
C LYS A 165 -12.23 15.72 12.87
N LYS A 166 -11.95 15.00 13.95
CA LYS A 166 -10.65 14.36 14.21
C LYS A 166 -10.59 12.88 13.82
N SER A 167 -11.50 12.39 13.02
CA SER A 167 -11.40 11.06 12.46
C SER A 167 -10.59 11.09 11.17
N PRO A 168 -9.65 10.16 11.01
CA PRO A 168 -8.87 10.03 9.79
C PRO A 168 -9.61 9.26 8.69
N LEU A 169 -10.80 8.74 8.97
CA LEU A 169 -11.60 7.99 8.00
C LEU A 169 -12.03 8.92 6.86
N LEU A 170 -11.69 8.56 5.63
CA LEU A 170 -11.98 9.34 4.44
C LEU A 170 -13.01 8.68 3.53
N SER A 171 -13.02 7.35 3.48
CA SER A 171 -13.95 6.59 2.66
C SER A 171 -14.30 5.27 3.33
N TYR A 172 -15.55 4.85 3.20
CA TYR A 172 -16.04 3.57 3.68
C TYR A 172 -17.05 2.98 2.71
N LEU A 173 -16.80 1.73 2.27
CA LEU A 173 -17.73 0.94 1.50
C LEU A 173 -18.03 -0.36 2.26
N LEU A 174 -19.31 -0.71 2.34
CA LEU A 174 -19.75 -2.05 2.71
C LEU A 174 -20.50 -2.64 1.52
N PHE A 175 -20.00 -3.75 1.04
CA PHE A 175 -20.64 -4.58 0.02
C PHE A 175 -21.09 -5.90 0.66
N GLU A 176 -22.32 -6.28 0.43
CA GLU A 176 -22.95 -7.47 0.98
C GLU A 176 -24.01 -7.96 0.00
N ASP A 177 -24.08 -9.27 -0.22
CA ASP A 177 -25.07 -9.91 -1.09
C ASP A 177 -25.21 -9.24 -2.47
N ASP A 178 -24.06 -9.04 -3.12
CA ASP A 178 -23.90 -8.45 -4.45
C ASP A 178 -24.31 -6.96 -4.59
N LYS A 179 -24.55 -6.25 -3.48
CA LYS A 179 -24.91 -4.84 -3.46
C LYS A 179 -24.01 -4.00 -2.56
N ILE A 180 -23.85 -2.74 -2.88
CA ILE A 180 -23.29 -1.75 -1.96
C ILE A 180 -24.38 -1.36 -0.98
N ILE A 181 -24.13 -1.61 0.30
CA ILE A 181 -25.08 -1.34 1.41
C ILE A 181 -24.72 -0.04 2.13
N ILE A 182 -23.45 0.28 2.27
CA ILE A 182 -22.98 1.54 2.84
C ILE A 182 -21.96 2.14 1.87
N ASP A 183 -22.16 3.41 1.55
CA ASP A 183 -21.31 4.19 0.67
C ASP A 183 -21.11 5.58 1.27
N GLU A 184 -20.02 5.75 1.99
CA GLU A 184 -19.71 7.01 2.67
C GLU A 184 -18.34 7.52 2.28
N ILE A 185 -18.26 8.81 2.05
CA ILE A 185 -17.02 9.54 1.78
C ILE A 185 -16.94 10.78 2.66
N THR A 186 -15.73 11.22 2.94
CA THR A 186 -15.47 12.40 3.78
C THR A 186 -16.20 13.64 3.23
N PRO A 187 -16.87 14.45 4.09
CA PRO A 187 -17.62 15.61 3.63
C PRO A 187 -16.68 16.73 3.13
N LYS A 188 -17.25 17.63 2.30
CA LYS A 188 -16.50 18.72 1.63
C LYS A 188 -15.83 19.68 2.62
N ASP A 189 -16.45 19.94 3.75
CA ASP A 189 -15.94 20.81 4.82
C ASP A 189 -14.81 20.17 5.65
N LYS A 190 -14.48 18.91 5.35
CA LYS A 190 -13.34 18.21 5.96
C LYS A 190 -12.22 18.01 4.94
N PHE A 191 -12.32 17.00 4.10
CA PHE A 191 -11.33 16.68 3.06
C PHE A 191 -11.98 16.32 1.71
N GLY A 192 -13.30 16.38 1.61
CA GLY A 192 -14.03 15.95 0.43
C GLY A 192 -13.86 16.85 -0.79
N ILE A 193 -13.10 17.95 -0.68
CA ILE A 193 -12.67 18.73 -1.83
C ILE A 193 -11.57 18.02 -2.61
N VAL A 194 -10.76 17.19 -1.92
CA VAL A 194 -9.60 16.50 -2.47
C VAL A 194 -9.87 15.00 -2.64
N PHE A 195 -10.50 14.38 -1.64
CA PHE A 195 -10.77 12.96 -1.63
C PHE A 195 -12.19 12.68 -2.10
N GLN A 196 -12.32 12.35 -3.37
CA GLN A 196 -13.58 12.09 -4.06
C GLN A 196 -13.65 10.64 -4.57
N ASN A 197 -14.72 10.29 -5.29
CA ASN A 197 -14.90 8.92 -5.79
C ASN A 197 -13.84 8.50 -6.81
N ASP A 198 -13.35 9.43 -7.59
CA ASP A 198 -12.32 9.28 -8.62
C ASP A 198 -10.89 9.46 -8.09
N THR A 199 -10.73 9.77 -6.82
CA THR A 199 -9.40 9.86 -6.19
C THR A 199 -8.66 8.52 -6.30
N GLN A 200 -7.42 8.60 -6.77
CA GLN A 200 -6.50 7.47 -6.85
C GLN A 200 -5.85 7.23 -5.48
N TRP A 201 -6.41 6.30 -4.73
CA TRP A 201 -5.94 5.98 -3.38
C TRP A 201 -4.72 5.07 -3.42
N VAL A 202 -3.69 5.44 -2.66
CA VAL A 202 -2.48 4.62 -2.54
C VAL A 202 -2.74 3.37 -1.70
N SER A 203 -2.39 2.21 -2.22
CA SER A 203 -2.61 0.92 -1.55
C SER A 203 -1.72 0.70 -0.34
N HIS A 204 -0.52 1.31 -0.34
CA HIS A 204 0.53 0.91 0.59
C HIS A 204 0.64 -0.62 0.66
N SER A 205 0.60 -1.20 1.86
CA SER A 205 0.78 -2.64 2.04
C SER A 205 -0.41 -3.51 1.60
N ILE A 206 -1.58 -2.95 1.27
CA ILE A 206 -2.64 -3.70 0.55
C ILE A 206 -2.08 -4.26 -0.76
N GLY A 207 -1.22 -3.52 -1.44
CA GLY A 207 -0.58 -3.96 -2.67
C GLY A 207 0.21 -5.27 -2.54
N LYS A 208 0.65 -5.65 -1.33
CA LYS A 208 1.24 -6.96 -1.09
C LYS A 208 0.26 -8.09 -1.41
N SER A 209 -0.98 -7.93 -0.99
CA SER A 209 -2.04 -8.89 -1.28
C SER A 209 -2.42 -8.91 -2.77
N PHE A 210 -2.36 -7.76 -3.43
CA PHE A 210 -2.54 -7.71 -4.89
C PHE A 210 -1.42 -8.45 -5.63
N VAL A 211 -0.16 -8.30 -5.20
CA VAL A 211 0.95 -9.09 -5.76
C VAL A 211 0.74 -10.58 -5.56
N SER A 212 0.20 -10.99 -4.42
CA SER A 212 -0.18 -12.40 -4.21
C SER A 212 -1.27 -12.86 -5.17
N TYR A 213 -2.31 -12.06 -5.38
CA TYR A 213 -3.38 -12.36 -6.32
C TYR A 213 -2.85 -12.48 -7.77
N ILE A 214 -1.98 -11.54 -8.17
CA ILE A 214 -1.26 -11.58 -9.45
C ILE A 214 -0.42 -12.87 -9.57
N THR A 215 0.25 -13.27 -8.48
CA THR A 215 1.03 -14.52 -8.43
C THR A 215 0.14 -15.75 -8.66
N GLY A 216 -1.05 -15.79 -8.07
CA GLY A 216 -2.03 -16.83 -8.31
C GLY A 216 -2.43 -16.93 -9.79
N HIS A 217 -2.65 -15.80 -10.44
CA HIS A 217 -2.92 -15.74 -11.88
C HIS A 217 -1.71 -16.18 -12.71
N ALA A 218 -0.48 -15.84 -12.31
CA ALA A 218 0.72 -16.30 -13.00
C ALA A 218 0.91 -17.83 -12.89
N ILE A 219 0.56 -18.42 -11.75
CA ILE A 219 0.55 -19.88 -11.57
C ILE A 219 -0.53 -20.49 -12.46
N CYS A 220 -1.73 -19.95 -12.45
CA CYS A 220 -2.85 -20.47 -13.25
C CYS A 220 -2.64 -20.29 -14.78
N GLY A 221 -1.87 -19.28 -15.17
CA GLY A 221 -1.44 -19.06 -16.54
C GLY A 221 -0.27 -19.95 -16.99
N GLY A 222 0.27 -20.80 -16.08
CA GLY A 222 1.38 -21.71 -16.39
C GLY A 222 2.76 -21.05 -16.42
N TYR A 223 2.88 -19.77 -16.05
CA TYR A 223 4.18 -19.09 -15.99
C TYR A 223 5.02 -19.54 -14.79
N ILE A 224 4.38 -19.91 -13.70
CA ILE A 224 4.98 -20.47 -12.48
C ILE A 224 4.28 -21.80 -12.21
N GLU A 225 5.04 -22.84 -11.91
CA GLU A 225 4.49 -24.18 -11.73
C GLU A 225 3.55 -24.28 -10.52
N SER A 226 3.99 -23.79 -9.37
CA SER A 226 3.20 -23.84 -8.13
C SER A 226 3.75 -22.89 -7.05
N VAL A 227 3.08 -22.84 -5.91
CA VAL A 227 3.59 -22.14 -4.71
C VAL A 227 4.85 -22.80 -4.12
N ASP A 228 5.15 -24.03 -4.50
CA ASP A 228 6.36 -24.74 -4.08
C ASP A 228 7.55 -24.54 -5.02
N SER A 229 7.37 -23.82 -6.13
CA SER A 229 8.46 -23.46 -7.04
C SER A 229 9.55 -22.68 -6.31
N GLN A 230 10.79 -23.05 -6.59
CA GLN A 230 11.96 -22.31 -6.13
C GLN A 230 12.29 -21.19 -7.12
N LEU A 231 12.93 -20.13 -6.61
CA LEU A 231 13.29 -18.96 -7.42
C LEU A 231 14.67 -19.08 -8.09
N ASN A 232 15.21 -20.29 -8.19
CA ASN A 232 16.56 -20.60 -8.64
C ASN A 232 16.82 -20.38 -10.15
N ASP A 233 15.77 -20.21 -10.91
CA ASP A 233 15.83 -19.89 -12.35
C ASP A 233 15.94 -18.38 -12.64
N TRP A 234 15.99 -17.55 -11.60
CA TRP A 234 16.06 -16.10 -11.73
C TRP A 234 17.45 -15.55 -11.32
N GLY A 235 18.26 -15.20 -12.34
CA GLY A 235 19.64 -14.75 -12.13
C GLY A 235 19.81 -13.49 -11.29
N ALA A 236 18.77 -12.65 -11.13
CA ALA A 236 18.85 -11.42 -10.34
C ALA A 236 19.12 -11.66 -8.84
N ILE A 237 18.69 -12.81 -8.31
CA ILE A 237 18.87 -13.16 -6.89
C ILE A 237 19.86 -14.30 -6.67
N LYS A 238 20.67 -14.61 -7.68
CA LYS A 238 21.66 -15.68 -7.63
C LYS A 238 22.68 -15.46 -6.51
N ASN A 239 23.05 -16.54 -5.82
CA ASN A 239 23.94 -16.52 -4.65
C ASN A 239 23.41 -15.67 -3.47
N THR A 240 22.11 -15.58 -3.31
CA THR A 240 21.46 -14.96 -2.16
C THR A 240 20.62 -15.98 -1.40
N LEU A 241 20.18 -15.62 -0.20
CA LEU A 241 19.28 -16.45 0.59
C LEU A 241 17.93 -16.74 -0.12
N TYR A 242 17.58 -15.98 -1.13
CA TYR A 242 16.32 -16.09 -1.87
C TYR A 242 16.34 -17.09 -3.02
N GLU A 243 17.52 -17.45 -3.55
CA GLU A 243 17.66 -18.30 -4.73
C GLU A 243 16.97 -19.66 -4.57
N GLU A 244 17.13 -20.29 -3.40
CA GLU A 244 16.57 -21.63 -3.13
C GLU A 244 15.28 -21.57 -2.30
N GLN A 245 14.68 -20.38 -2.13
CA GLN A 245 13.44 -20.27 -1.38
C GLN A 245 12.26 -20.79 -2.20
N LYS A 246 11.35 -21.48 -1.52
CA LYS A 246 10.04 -21.76 -2.09
C LYS A 246 9.20 -20.47 -2.11
N LEU A 247 8.44 -20.28 -3.17
CA LEU A 247 7.56 -19.12 -3.32
C LEU A 247 6.62 -18.95 -2.13
N ILE A 248 6.08 -20.03 -1.58
CA ILE A 248 5.20 -19.99 -0.40
C ILE A 248 5.90 -19.44 0.85
N ASP A 249 7.17 -19.70 1.03
CA ASP A 249 7.92 -19.19 2.20
C ASP A 249 8.05 -17.66 2.13
N ILE A 250 8.29 -17.13 0.93
CA ILE A 250 8.40 -15.70 0.69
C ILE A 250 7.00 -15.04 0.78
N LEU A 251 5.98 -15.68 0.20
CA LEU A 251 4.58 -15.25 0.30
C LEU A 251 4.11 -15.17 1.76
N ASN A 252 4.56 -16.08 2.60
CA ASN A 252 4.22 -16.11 4.03
C ASN A 252 5.10 -15.22 4.91
N MET A 253 5.96 -14.37 4.32
CA MET A 253 6.90 -13.55 5.08
C MET A 253 7.81 -14.38 6.00
N SER A 254 8.25 -15.55 5.55
CA SER A 254 9.09 -16.49 6.29
C SER A 254 10.34 -16.92 5.52
N SER A 255 10.91 -16.01 4.75
CA SER A 255 12.12 -16.25 3.96
C SER A 255 13.39 -16.54 4.81
N GLY A 256 13.34 -16.28 6.11
CA GLY A 256 14.51 -16.41 6.97
C GLY A 256 15.53 -15.28 6.80
N ASP A 257 15.13 -14.17 6.20
CA ASP A 257 15.93 -12.97 6.08
C ASP A 257 15.81 -12.13 7.36
N GLN A 258 16.59 -12.45 8.37
CA GLN A 258 16.56 -11.72 9.63
C GLN A 258 17.52 -10.54 9.67
N ASN A 259 18.63 -10.62 8.95
CA ASN A 259 19.66 -9.58 9.01
C ASN A 259 19.28 -8.29 8.28
N HIS A 260 18.40 -8.37 7.27
CA HIS A 260 18.02 -7.22 6.45
C HIS A 260 16.65 -6.67 6.81
N VAL A 261 15.96 -7.26 7.77
CA VAL A 261 14.54 -7.05 7.95
C VAL A 261 14.11 -6.81 9.38
N THR A 262 14.75 -7.45 10.36
CA THR A 262 14.36 -7.31 11.77
C THR A 262 15.17 -6.31 12.54
N GLU A 263 16.35 -5.99 12.08
CA GLU A 263 17.19 -5.00 12.71
C GLU A 263 16.97 -3.64 12.03
N ARG A 264 17.15 -2.58 12.81
CA ARG A 264 17.09 -1.21 12.34
C ARG A 264 17.92 -0.95 11.08
N ASP A 265 19.05 -1.64 10.97
CA ASP A 265 19.92 -1.53 9.80
C ASP A 265 19.35 -2.25 8.58
N GLY A 266 18.58 -3.31 8.78
CA GLY A 266 17.86 -3.99 7.72
C GLY A 266 16.71 -3.16 7.16
N LEU A 267 15.96 -2.48 8.01
CA LEU A 267 14.94 -1.53 7.59
C LEU A 267 15.55 -0.34 6.83
N LYS A 268 16.66 0.19 7.29
CA LYS A 268 17.41 1.25 6.59
C LYS A 268 17.90 0.80 5.22
N LYS A 269 18.48 -0.40 5.15
CA LYS A 269 18.98 -0.96 3.89
C LYS A 269 17.86 -1.29 2.93
N SER A 270 16.82 -1.96 3.39
CA SER A 270 15.63 -2.25 2.58
C SER A 270 14.85 -0.99 2.20
N GLY A 271 14.84 0.03 3.04
CA GLY A 271 14.27 1.32 2.77
C GLY A 271 15.03 2.10 1.70
N ARG A 272 16.35 2.18 1.78
CA ARG A 272 17.19 2.78 0.73
C ARG A 272 17.01 2.07 -0.59
N TRP A 273 17.03 0.75 -0.57
CA TRP A 273 16.79 -0.05 -1.75
C TRP A 273 15.40 0.21 -2.33
N PHE A 274 14.39 0.30 -1.49
CA PHE A 274 13.01 0.50 -1.90
C PHE A 274 12.83 1.71 -2.83
N ASN A 275 13.60 2.75 -2.62
CA ASN A 275 13.45 4.03 -3.32
C ASN A 275 14.43 4.24 -4.49
N SER A 276 15.56 3.54 -4.54
CA SER A 276 16.65 3.93 -5.44
C SER A 276 17.31 2.82 -6.25
N HIS A 277 17.12 1.55 -5.93
CA HIS A 277 17.86 0.46 -6.55
C HIS A 277 16.94 -0.64 -7.11
N SER A 278 17.34 -1.25 -8.23
CA SER A 278 16.70 -2.46 -8.75
C SER A 278 16.95 -3.66 -7.82
N ILE A 279 16.07 -4.68 -7.90
CA ILE A 279 16.26 -5.94 -7.17
C ILE A 279 17.64 -6.55 -7.47
N LYS A 280 18.03 -6.55 -8.74
CA LYS A 280 19.33 -7.06 -9.16
C LYS A 280 20.47 -6.33 -8.46
N SER A 281 20.47 -5.00 -8.50
CA SER A 281 21.52 -4.19 -7.87
C SER A 281 21.55 -4.39 -6.35
N PHE A 282 20.40 -4.46 -5.70
CA PHE A 282 20.34 -4.71 -4.26
C PHE A 282 20.84 -6.13 -3.91
N ALA A 283 20.45 -7.14 -4.68
CA ALA A 283 20.89 -8.51 -4.48
C ALA A 283 22.40 -8.65 -4.63
N GLU A 284 23.00 -8.00 -5.63
CA GLU A 284 24.45 -8.01 -5.86
C GLU A 284 25.24 -7.34 -4.75
N ASN A 285 24.75 -6.21 -4.25
CA ASN A 285 25.51 -5.38 -3.31
C ASN A 285 25.23 -5.72 -1.83
N GLU A 286 24.02 -6.16 -1.49
CA GLU A 286 23.58 -6.31 -0.10
C GLU A 286 23.24 -7.75 0.30
N LEU A 287 22.85 -8.61 -0.67
CA LEU A 287 22.36 -9.94 -0.37
C LEU A 287 23.32 -11.06 -0.80
N ARG A 288 24.34 -10.78 -1.60
CA ARG A 288 25.26 -11.80 -2.10
C ARG A 288 25.95 -12.53 -0.96
N GLY A 289 25.93 -13.87 -1.01
CA GLY A 289 26.53 -14.72 0.02
C GLY A 289 25.70 -14.84 1.29
N THR A 290 24.53 -14.21 1.39
CA THR A 290 23.65 -14.35 2.53
C THR A 290 23.03 -15.75 2.57
N LYS A 291 22.84 -16.28 3.79
CA LYS A 291 22.18 -17.56 4.04
C LYS A 291 20.90 -17.34 4.82
N LYS A 292 19.88 -18.15 4.54
CA LYS A 292 18.64 -18.13 5.33
C LYS A 292 18.90 -18.55 6.78
N SER A 293 18.23 -17.85 7.69
CA SER A 293 18.10 -18.25 9.08
C SER A 293 16.80 -19.05 9.32
N SER A 294 16.38 -19.19 10.57
CA SER A 294 15.14 -19.89 10.89
C SER A 294 13.92 -19.26 10.22
N LYS A 295 13.03 -20.08 9.69
CA LYS A 295 11.76 -19.63 9.08
C LYS A 295 10.80 -19.15 10.15
N GLN A 296 10.79 -17.86 10.39
CA GLN A 296 9.84 -17.20 11.27
C GLN A 296 9.10 -16.12 10.50
N TYR A 297 7.87 -15.84 10.90
CA TYR A 297 7.14 -14.69 10.35
C TYR A 297 7.92 -13.41 10.61
N ASN A 298 8.22 -12.72 9.53
CA ASN A 298 8.97 -11.46 9.54
C ASN A 298 8.49 -10.56 8.42
N TYR A 299 7.62 -9.62 8.78
CA TYR A 299 6.90 -8.79 7.82
C TYR A 299 7.80 -7.69 7.24
N HIS A 300 7.99 -7.68 5.92
CA HIS A 300 8.75 -6.63 5.23
C HIS A 300 8.44 -6.53 3.72
N GLY A 301 8.74 -5.37 3.13
CA GLY A 301 8.43 -5.07 1.74
C GLY A 301 9.29 -5.80 0.72
N LEU A 302 10.54 -6.13 1.05
CA LEU A 302 11.47 -6.78 0.12
C LEU A 302 10.94 -8.12 -0.39
N ASN A 303 10.37 -8.96 0.48
CA ASN A 303 9.75 -10.23 0.07
C ASN A 303 8.73 -10.03 -1.04
N THR A 304 7.85 -9.06 -0.89
CA THR A 304 6.81 -8.79 -1.89
C THR A 304 7.38 -8.28 -3.20
N ASN A 305 8.36 -7.39 -3.14
CA ASN A 305 9.00 -6.89 -4.36
C ASN A 305 9.78 -8.00 -5.09
N ILE A 306 10.42 -8.92 -4.36
CA ILE A 306 11.03 -10.11 -4.95
C ILE A 306 9.99 -10.95 -5.66
N ILE A 307 8.85 -11.25 -5.03
CA ILE A 307 7.76 -12.01 -5.65
C ILE A 307 7.26 -11.31 -6.91
N PHE A 308 6.99 -10.00 -6.83
CA PHE A 308 6.44 -9.26 -7.95
C PHE A 308 7.36 -9.25 -9.16
N ASN A 309 8.65 -9.00 -8.93
CA ASN A 309 9.64 -9.00 -9.99
C ASN A 309 9.98 -10.41 -10.49
N TYR A 310 9.81 -11.44 -9.66
CA TYR A 310 9.86 -12.83 -10.12
C TYR A 310 8.70 -13.16 -11.07
N VAL A 311 7.47 -12.71 -10.76
CA VAL A 311 6.35 -12.83 -11.69
C VAL A 311 6.66 -12.13 -13.02
N ILE A 312 7.18 -10.89 -12.98
CA ILE A 312 7.59 -10.15 -14.19
C ILE A 312 8.65 -10.95 -14.97
N HIS A 313 9.64 -11.52 -14.29
CA HIS A 313 10.66 -12.35 -14.92
C HIS A 313 10.06 -13.58 -15.61
N LYS A 314 9.12 -14.26 -14.95
CA LYS A 314 8.50 -15.49 -15.48
C LYS A 314 7.54 -15.22 -16.63
N THR A 315 6.87 -14.10 -16.64
CA THR A 315 5.92 -13.72 -17.68
C THR A 315 6.59 -13.03 -18.88
N GLY A 316 7.73 -12.37 -18.65
CA GLY A 316 8.43 -11.65 -19.72
C GLY A 316 7.51 -10.66 -20.44
N ASP A 317 7.43 -10.75 -21.76
CA ASP A 317 6.63 -9.87 -22.61
C ASP A 317 5.12 -10.01 -22.37
N ASP A 318 4.67 -11.14 -21.83
CA ASP A 318 3.26 -11.38 -21.50
C ASP A 318 2.80 -10.71 -20.23
N PHE A 319 3.69 -10.07 -19.48
CA PHE A 319 3.33 -9.41 -18.20
C PHE A 319 2.17 -8.43 -18.36
N LYS A 320 2.18 -7.61 -19.41
CA LYS A 320 1.09 -6.66 -19.67
C LYS A 320 -0.25 -7.37 -19.89
N ASN A 321 -0.24 -8.48 -20.64
CA ASN A 321 -1.44 -9.28 -20.89
C ASN A 321 -1.96 -9.90 -19.59
N LEU A 322 -1.06 -10.41 -18.73
CA LEU A 322 -1.44 -10.91 -17.41
C LEU A 322 -2.14 -9.82 -16.59
N MET A 323 -1.58 -8.60 -16.54
CA MET A 323 -2.16 -7.49 -15.79
C MET A 323 -3.52 -7.07 -16.35
N ASN A 324 -3.67 -7.01 -17.67
CA ASN A 324 -4.94 -6.71 -18.32
C ASN A 324 -5.99 -7.78 -17.98
N ASN A 325 -5.67 -9.06 -18.10
CA ASN A 325 -6.58 -10.16 -17.76
C ASN A 325 -7.08 -10.06 -16.31
N ILE A 326 -6.21 -9.67 -15.37
CA ILE A 326 -6.58 -9.53 -13.96
C ILE A 326 -7.49 -8.32 -13.73
N PHE A 327 -7.07 -7.15 -14.20
CA PHE A 327 -7.73 -5.90 -13.85
C PHE A 327 -8.87 -5.54 -14.81
N GLN A 328 -8.69 -5.73 -16.12
CA GLN A 328 -9.72 -5.41 -17.12
C GLN A 328 -10.78 -6.50 -17.25
N ASP A 329 -10.38 -7.76 -17.34
CA ASP A 329 -11.31 -8.85 -17.66
C ASP A 329 -11.90 -9.48 -16.39
N LYS A 330 -11.08 -9.71 -15.37
CA LYS A 330 -11.52 -10.39 -14.15
C LYS A 330 -12.12 -9.40 -13.13
N ALA A 331 -11.37 -8.39 -12.71
CA ALA A 331 -11.86 -7.39 -11.78
C ALA A 331 -12.79 -6.37 -12.45
N ARG A 332 -12.64 -6.16 -13.76
CA ARG A 332 -13.45 -5.23 -14.55
C ARG A 332 -13.43 -3.82 -13.96
N ILE A 333 -12.21 -3.30 -13.75
CA ILE A 333 -11.97 -1.96 -13.21
C ILE A 333 -12.63 -0.88 -14.07
N GLU A 334 -13.07 0.22 -13.46
CA GLU A 334 -13.72 1.34 -14.13
C GLU A 334 -12.75 2.48 -14.44
N ASP A 335 -11.76 2.67 -13.58
CA ASP A 335 -10.75 3.71 -13.71
C ASP A 335 -9.39 3.11 -14.01
N GLU A 336 -8.43 3.94 -14.43
CA GLU A 336 -7.06 3.52 -14.62
C GLU A 336 -6.45 3.06 -13.29
N VAL A 337 -5.78 1.92 -13.30
CA VAL A 337 -4.99 1.40 -12.18
C VAL A 337 -3.52 1.49 -12.53
N TRP A 338 -2.69 1.87 -11.59
CA TRP A 338 -1.26 1.90 -11.82
C TRP A 338 -0.46 1.49 -10.60
N PHE A 339 0.78 1.12 -10.83
CA PHE A 339 1.76 0.87 -9.77
C PHE A 339 3.10 1.51 -10.11
N VAL A 340 3.91 1.69 -9.07
CA VAL A 340 5.23 2.31 -9.17
C VAL A 340 6.27 1.31 -9.65
N TYR A 341 7.19 1.77 -10.53
CA TYR A 341 8.40 1.03 -10.86
C TYR A 341 9.63 1.93 -10.90
N ILE A 342 10.83 1.33 -10.81
CA ILE A 342 12.11 2.03 -10.75
C ILE A 342 12.97 1.68 -11.96
N GLY A 343 13.83 2.62 -12.35
CA GLY A 343 14.81 2.41 -13.39
C GLY A 343 14.27 2.47 -14.81
N ASN A 344 15.04 1.97 -15.76
CA ASN A 344 14.65 1.87 -17.18
C ASN A 344 14.09 0.48 -17.53
N SER A 345 14.33 -0.51 -16.67
CA SER A 345 13.66 -1.81 -16.69
C SER A 345 12.50 -1.78 -15.71
N LEU A 346 11.47 -2.59 -15.96
CA LEU A 346 10.32 -2.71 -15.09
C LEU A 346 10.74 -3.42 -13.79
N ASP A 347 11.24 -2.66 -12.82
CA ASP A 347 11.49 -3.11 -11.45
C ASP A 347 10.35 -2.63 -10.56
N ALA A 348 9.33 -3.45 -10.43
CA ALA A 348 8.06 -3.07 -9.86
C ALA A 348 8.09 -2.98 -8.33
N ARG A 349 7.28 -2.09 -7.82
CA ARG A 349 6.97 -1.94 -6.39
C ARG A 349 5.52 -2.33 -6.14
N TYR A 350 5.26 -2.90 -4.97
CA TYR A 350 3.92 -3.37 -4.60
C TYR A 350 2.92 -2.24 -4.26
N THR A 351 3.27 -0.99 -4.49
CA THR A 351 2.37 0.14 -4.25
C THR A 351 1.51 0.39 -5.47
N PHE A 352 0.22 0.13 -5.34
CA PHE A 352 -0.79 0.34 -6.37
C PHE A 352 -1.66 1.56 -6.05
N PHE A 353 -2.28 2.11 -7.09
CA PHE A 353 -3.19 3.23 -7.00
C PHE A 353 -4.49 2.87 -7.72
N LEU A 354 -5.58 2.97 -6.99
CA LEU A 354 -6.93 2.60 -7.44
C LEU A 354 -7.95 3.55 -6.84
N THR A 355 -9.08 3.72 -7.52
CA THR A 355 -10.23 4.36 -6.90
C THR A 355 -10.87 3.46 -5.83
N ARG A 356 -11.68 4.04 -4.95
CA ARG A 356 -12.35 3.29 -3.87
C ARG A 356 -13.22 2.15 -4.40
N TYR A 357 -13.87 2.37 -5.54
CA TYR A 357 -14.69 1.34 -6.17
C TYR A 357 -13.85 0.27 -6.89
N ASP A 358 -12.69 0.62 -7.41
CA ASP A 358 -11.80 -0.37 -8.01
C ASP A 358 -11.10 -1.24 -6.97
N TYR A 359 -10.83 -0.71 -5.76
CA TYR A 359 -10.51 -1.57 -4.62
C TYR A 359 -11.60 -2.60 -4.34
N LEU A 360 -12.87 -2.19 -4.40
CA LEU A 360 -13.99 -3.10 -4.20
C LEU A 360 -14.10 -4.12 -5.35
N ARG A 361 -13.86 -3.71 -6.61
CA ARG A 361 -13.87 -4.61 -7.77
C ARG A 361 -12.80 -5.70 -7.66
N VAL A 362 -11.58 -5.33 -7.28
CA VAL A 362 -10.50 -6.30 -7.04
C VAL A 362 -10.83 -7.23 -5.88
N ALA A 363 -11.35 -6.69 -4.78
CA ALA A 363 -11.77 -7.50 -3.63
C ALA A 363 -12.91 -8.48 -3.99
N LYS A 364 -13.87 -8.04 -4.81
CA LYS A 364 -14.93 -8.90 -5.34
C LYS A 364 -14.38 -10.00 -6.23
N ALA A 365 -13.45 -9.68 -7.12
CA ALA A 365 -12.81 -10.68 -7.98
C ALA A 365 -12.10 -11.78 -7.16
N ILE A 366 -11.41 -11.40 -6.07
CA ILE A 366 -10.80 -12.35 -5.14
C ILE A 366 -11.86 -13.23 -4.46
N MET A 367 -12.97 -12.63 -4.01
CA MET A 367 -14.09 -13.35 -3.40
C MET A 367 -14.75 -14.32 -4.39
N ASP A 368 -14.97 -13.88 -5.62
CA ASP A 368 -15.58 -14.68 -6.67
C ASP A 368 -14.71 -15.89 -7.04
N ASP A 369 -13.39 -15.70 -7.16
CA ASP A 369 -12.45 -16.79 -7.40
C ASP A 369 -12.48 -17.83 -6.30
N TRP A 370 -12.49 -17.40 -5.05
CA TRP A 370 -12.61 -18.29 -3.89
C TRP A 370 -13.90 -19.10 -3.91
N LYS A 371 -15.04 -18.43 -4.14
CA LYS A 371 -16.36 -19.06 -4.13
C LYS A 371 -16.57 -20.04 -5.28
N ASN A 372 -16.12 -19.65 -6.46
CA ASN A 372 -16.31 -20.45 -7.68
C ASN A 372 -15.23 -21.54 -7.85
N ASP A 373 -14.36 -21.72 -6.87
CA ASP A 373 -13.27 -22.71 -6.91
C ASP A 373 -12.46 -22.70 -8.20
N THR A 374 -12.24 -21.49 -8.76
CA THR A 374 -11.42 -21.34 -9.95
C THR A 374 -9.98 -21.80 -9.69
N CYS A 375 -9.13 -21.85 -10.70
CA CYS A 375 -7.71 -22.12 -10.49
C CYS A 375 -7.11 -21.14 -9.47
N VAL A 376 -7.40 -19.83 -9.60
CA VAL A 376 -6.93 -18.81 -8.64
C VAL A 376 -7.60 -19.01 -7.28
N GLY A 377 -8.86 -19.43 -7.24
CA GLY A 377 -9.55 -19.79 -6.00
C GLY A 377 -8.87 -20.94 -5.26
N LYS A 378 -8.41 -21.96 -5.97
CA LYS A 378 -7.62 -23.09 -5.41
C LYS A 378 -6.27 -22.61 -4.88
N TYR A 379 -5.60 -21.69 -5.59
CA TYR A 379 -4.41 -21.03 -5.09
C TYR A 379 -4.70 -20.29 -3.78
N LEU A 380 -5.76 -19.48 -3.72
CA LEU A 380 -6.15 -18.73 -2.52
C LEU A 380 -6.41 -19.67 -1.33
N LYS A 381 -7.10 -20.79 -1.55
CA LYS A 381 -7.32 -21.83 -0.53
C LYS A 381 -6.00 -22.45 -0.06
N THR A 382 -5.11 -22.78 -0.99
CA THR A 382 -3.78 -23.33 -0.67
C THR A 382 -2.98 -22.40 0.23
N ILE A 383 -2.89 -21.10 -0.09
CA ILE A 383 -2.14 -20.15 0.75
C ILE A 383 -2.85 -19.89 2.09
N TYR A 384 -4.18 -19.99 2.13
CA TYR A 384 -4.95 -19.89 3.36
C TYR A 384 -4.68 -21.08 4.30
N GLU A 385 -4.65 -22.29 3.78
CA GLU A 385 -4.35 -23.53 4.53
C GLU A 385 -2.89 -23.53 5.03
N ARG A 386 -1.96 -23.08 4.20
CA ARG A 386 -0.53 -23.03 4.49
C ARG A 386 -0.07 -21.78 5.25
N LYS A 387 -1.02 -21.07 5.86
CA LYS A 387 -0.74 -19.90 6.70
C LYS A 387 0.17 -20.23 7.88
N ILE A 388 0.89 -19.25 8.35
CA ILE A 388 1.75 -19.34 9.54
C ILE A 388 1.26 -18.39 10.63
N ASN A 389 1.60 -18.70 11.87
CA ASN A 389 1.28 -17.83 13.00
C ASN A 389 2.20 -16.62 13.00
N LYS A 390 1.63 -15.46 13.26
CA LYS A 390 2.38 -14.21 13.42
C LYS A 390 3.18 -14.21 14.71
N ASN A 391 4.31 -13.50 14.71
CA ASN A 391 5.03 -13.20 15.91
C ASN A 391 4.21 -12.27 16.84
N ARG A 392 4.21 -12.51 18.14
CA ARG A 392 3.48 -11.67 19.12
C ARG A 392 3.88 -10.19 19.11
N LYS A 393 5.09 -9.84 18.67
CA LYS A 393 5.51 -8.44 18.52
C LYS A 393 4.75 -7.72 17.41
N GLU A 394 4.47 -8.42 16.34
CA GLU A 394 3.76 -7.90 15.16
C GLU A 394 2.27 -7.63 15.42
N TYR A 395 1.66 -8.37 16.33
CA TYR A 395 0.27 -8.15 16.75
C TYR A 395 -0.02 -6.77 17.30
N LYS A 396 1.00 -6.04 17.76
CA LYS A 396 0.82 -4.79 18.47
C LYS A 396 0.95 -3.56 17.58
N THR A 397 1.33 -3.75 16.31
CA THR A 397 1.80 -2.66 15.47
C THR A 397 0.83 -2.18 14.41
N THR A 398 -0.14 -3.00 13.98
CA THR A 398 -1.14 -2.62 12.98
C THR A 398 -2.57 -2.88 13.44
N GLN A 399 -3.58 -2.24 12.85
CA GLN A 399 -5.00 -2.48 13.20
C GLN A 399 -5.41 -3.91 12.89
N ILE A 400 -5.19 -4.39 11.67
CA ILE A 400 -5.44 -5.79 11.31
C ILE A 400 -4.50 -6.73 12.07
N GLY A 401 -3.25 -6.35 12.26
CA GLY A 401 -2.30 -7.09 13.09
C GLY A 401 -2.81 -7.37 14.50
N ARG A 402 -3.58 -6.42 15.08
CA ARG A 402 -4.20 -6.58 16.40
C ARG A 402 -5.32 -7.62 16.42
N TYR A 403 -6.03 -7.77 15.31
CA TYR A 403 -7.23 -8.59 15.22
C TYR A 403 -7.07 -9.90 14.45
N THR A 404 -5.88 -10.15 13.88
CA THR A 404 -5.55 -11.37 13.12
C THR A 404 -4.38 -12.13 13.75
N LYS A 405 -4.43 -13.46 13.72
CA LYS A 405 -3.42 -14.32 14.37
C LYS A 405 -2.44 -14.95 13.40
N SER A 406 -2.79 -15.01 12.13
CA SER A 406 -2.02 -15.72 11.12
C SER A 406 -1.78 -14.86 9.89
N TYR A 407 -0.81 -15.26 9.09
CA TYR A 407 -0.48 -14.66 7.82
C TYR A 407 -0.25 -15.75 6.78
N GLY A 408 -0.80 -15.60 5.61
CA GLY A 408 -0.66 -16.59 4.54
C GLY A 408 -0.80 -15.91 3.19
N GLY A 409 0.17 -16.16 2.29
CA GLY A 409 0.10 -15.64 0.95
C GLY A 409 -0.05 -14.13 0.85
N GLN A 410 0.59 -13.34 1.68
CA GLN A 410 0.48 -11.88 1.76
C GLN A 410 -0.88 -11.37 2.28
N PHE A 411 -1.70 -12.22 2.92
CA PHE A 411 -2.96 -11.84 3.56
C PHE A 411 -2.90 -12.01 5.08
N HIS A 412 -3.60 -11.14 5.78
CA HIS A 412 -3.85 -11.25 7.21
C HIS A 412 -5.04 -12.18 7.44
N LEU A 413 -4.86 -13.23 8.23
CA LEU A 413 -5.80 -14.33 8.37
C LEU A 413 -6.18 -14.59 9.83
N ASN A 414 -7.22 -15.38 10.04
CA ASN A 414 -7.74 -15.72 11.37
C ASN A 414 -8.11 -14.46 12.18
N LEU A 415 -9.03 -13.68 11.64
CA LEU A 415 -9.59 -12.52 12.31
C LEU A 415 -10.33 -12.97 13.59
N VAL A 416 -9.96 -12.37 14.73
CA VAL A 416 -10.47 -12.78 16.06
C VAL A 416 -11.99 -12.70 16.18
N SER A 417 -12.63 -11.75 15.49
CA SER A 417 -14.09 -11.59 15.51
C SER A 417 -14.86 -12.61 14.67
N GLY A 418 -14.16 -13.37 13.83
CA GLY A 418 -14.75 -14.38 12.94
C GLY A 418 -13.98 -15.69 12.99
N LYS A 419 -13.80 -16.26 14.18
CA LYS A 419 -12.93 -17.43 14.40
C LYS A 419 -13.25 -18.63 13.53
N ASP A 420 -14.52 -18.82 13.22
CA ASP A 420 -15.03 -19.98 12.52
C ASP A 420 -15.39 -19.67 11.05
N ARG A 421 -14.94 -18.53 10.55
CA ARG A 421 -15.20 -18.06 9.19
C ARG A 421 -13.92 -17.82 8.40
N ASN A 422 -14.00 -18.03 7.10
CA ASN A 422 -12.93 -17.72 6.16
C ASN A 422 -12.92 -16.21 5.87
N ILE A 423 -12.18 -15.46 6.69
CA ILE A 423 -12.03 -14.02 6.54
C ILE A 423 -10.58 -13.72 6.19
N ILE A 424 -10.39 -12.95 5.12
CA ILE A 424 -9.10 -12.42 4.72
C ILE A 424 -9.06 -10.90 4.90
N GLY A 425 -7.92 -10.40 5.33
CA GLY A 425 -7.69 -8.98 5.54
C GLY A 425 -6.46 -8.49 4.80
N MET A 426 -6.54 -7.28 4.30
CA MET A 426 -5.45 -6.53 3.68
C MET A 426 -5.28 -5.24 4.46
N ASP A 427 -4.03 -4.88 4.75
CA ASP A 427 -3.70 -3.74 5.62
C ASP A 427 -2.67 -2.84 4.95
N GLY A 428 -2.95 -1.56 4.85
CA GLY A 428 -2.09 -0.54 4.30
C GLY A 428 -1.75 0.54 5.33
N TYR A 429 -0.53 1.08 5.23
CA TYR A 429 -0.12 2.21 6.04
C TYR A 429 -1.14 3.36 5.93
N GLY A 430 -1.31 4.13 7.01
CA GLY A 430 -2.31 5.17 7.06
C GLY A 430 -3.75 4.68 7.24
N GLY A 431 -3.97 3.38 7.51
CA GLY A 431 -5.29 2.84 7.83
C GLY A 431 -6.11 2.40 6.62
N GLN A 432 -5.48 2.18 5.48
CA GLN A 432 -6.12 1.54 4.34
C GLN A 432 -6.47 0.10 4.71
N GLN A 433 -7.68 -0.33 4.48
CA GLN A 433 -8.14 -1.67 4.87
C GLN A 433 -9.08 -2.27 3.83
N ILE A 434 -8.88 -3.55 3.52
CA ILE A 434 -9.89 -4.37 2.86
C ILE A 434 -10.10 -5.62 3.72
N VAL A 435 -11.33 -5.90 4.04
CA VAL A 435 -11.71 -7.12 4.76
C VAL A 435 -12.76 -7.85 3.95
N ILE A 436 -12.49 -9.10 3.63
CA ILE A 436 -13.40 -9.96 2.86
C ILE A 436 -13.83 -11.13 3.74
N ASP A 437 -15.11 -11.20 4.05
CA ASP A 437 -15.76 -12.35 4.67
C ASP A 437 -16.26 -13.27 3.55
N LEU A 438 -15.47 -14.28 3.26
CA LEU A 438 -15.68 -15.19 2.14
C LEU A 438 -16.93 -16.09 2.34
N ASP A 439 -17.29 -16.35 3.59
CA ASP A 439 -18.42 -17.21 3.91
C ASP A 439 -19.76 -16.44 3.85
N ASN A 440 -19.75 -15.14 4.16
CA ASN A 440 -20.96 -14.30 4.19
C ASN A 440 -21.05 -13.31 3.01
N SER A 441 -20.21 -13.43 1.99
CA SER A 441 -20.25 -12.54 0.81
C SER A 441 -20.13 -11.05 1.13
N LYS A 442 -19.35 -10.71 2.15
CA LYS A 442 -19.26 -9.35 2.66
C LYS A 442 -17.86 -8.77 2.44
N ILE A 443 -17.79 -7.55 1.91
CA ILE A 443 -16.52 -6.84 1.71
C ILE A 443 -16.63 -5.46 2.37
N ILE A 444 -15.61 -5.10 3.14
CA ILE A 444 -15.44 -3.74 3.68
C ILE A 444 -14.18 -3.15 3.06
N VAL A 445 -14.31 -1.97 2.45
CA VAL A 445 -13.19 -1.17 1.94
C VAL A 445 -13.11 0.13 2.71
N ILE A 446 -11.94 0.43 3.26
CA ILE A 446 -11.67 1.64 4.03
C ILE A 446 -10.48 2.36 3.42
N ASN A 447 -10.65 3.66 3.15
CA ASN A 447 -9.54 4.57 2.88
C ASN A 447 -9.46 5.59 4.03
N SER A 448 -8.24 5.81 4.50
CA SER A 448 -7.97 6.60 5.68
C SER A 448 -6.58 7.22 5.59
N VAL A 449 -6.33 8.27 6.34
CA VAL A 449 -4.99 8.88 6.46
C VAL A 449 -4.30 8.55 7.79
N HIS A 450 -4.94 7.74 8.64
CA HIS A 450 -4.36 7.27 9.90
C HIS A 450 -5.15 6.09 10.46
N TYR A 451 -4.53 5.24 11.31
CA TYR A 451 -5.21 4.09 11.95
C TYR A 451 -6.25 4.45 13.02
N GLY A 452 -6.39 5.70 13.40
CA GLY A 452 -7.16 6.15 14.57
C GLY A 452 -8.68 6.21 14.41
N TYR A 453 -9.31 5.38 13.60
CA TYR A 453 -10.76 5.28 13.46
C TYR A 453 -11.37 4.15 14.32
N ASP A 454 -12.68 4.12 14.48
CA ASP A 454 -13.37 3.17 15.36
C ASP A 454 -13.58 1.81 14.70
N TRP A 455 -12.50 1.01 14.64
CA TRP A 455 -12.52 -0.34 14.10
C TRP A 455 -13.62 -1.23 14.71
N ASN A 456 -13.87 -1.13 16.01
CA ASN A 456 -14.84 -2.00 16.67
C ASN A 456 -16.26 -1.81 16.15
N LYS A 457 -16.66 -0.56 15.87
CA LYS A 457 -18.00 -0.23 15.40
C LYS A 457 -18.16 -0.40 13.90
N ILE A 458 -17.18 0.07 13.11
CA ILE A 458 -17.30 0.12 11.67
C ILE A 458 -16.78 -1.13 10.96
N VAL A 459 -16.00 -1.99 11.62
CA VAL A 459 -15.54 -3.26 11.04
C VAL A 459 -16.05 -4.45 11.86
N HIS A 460 -15.60 -4.62 13.11
CA HIS A 460 -15.97 -5.81 13.89
C HIS A 460 -17.47 -5.99 14.08
N LYS A 461 -18.18 -4.92 14.40
CA LYS A 461 -19.64 -4.96 14.57
C LYS A 461 -20.32 -5.34 13.24
N LYS A 462 -19.84 -4.79 12.12
CA LYS A 462 -20.39 -5.07 10.79
C LYS A 462 -20.18 -6.52 10.35
N LEU A 463 -19.01 -7.07 10.63
CA LEU A 463 -18.72 -8.48 10.35
C LEU A 463 -19.56 -9.44 11.22
N LYS A 464 -20.04 -9.01 12.39
CA LYS A 464 -20.90 -9.84 13.27
C LYS A 464 -22.37 -9.77 12.93
N GLN A 465 -22.83 -8.76 12.24
CA GLN A 465 -24.20 -8.64 11.76
C GLN A 465 -24.41 -9.67 10.64
N LYS A 466 -25.45 -10.49 10.78
CA LYS A 466 -25.93 -11.40 9.73
C LYS A 466 -26.88 -10.65 8.83
#